data_aff2e14b7ddbf2ba1054487c51842609
#
_entry.id   aff2e14b7ddbf2ba1054487c51842609
#
_cell.length_a   1.000
_cell.length_b   1.000
_cell.length_c   1.000
_cell.angle_alpha   90.00
_cell.angle_beta   90.00
_cell.angle_gamma   90.00
#
_symmetry.space_group_name_H-M   'P 1'
#
loop_
_entity.id
_entity.type
_entity.pdbx_description
1 polymer ?
#
loop_
_entity_poly.entity_id
_entity_poly.type
_entity_poly.pdbx_seq_one_letter_code
_entity_poly.pdbx_strand_id
1 'polypeptide(L)'
;MKIAVLVSGGVDSSVVLARLVEQGHELTAFYLKIWLEDELSFLGDCPWEEDLAFVRAVCEQFAVPLEVVPMQKEYHERIVAYTVSQARAGCTPSPDVLCNQYIKFGAFFDYLQASGRVFDKVATGHYAQVAQRGERYPLLM
;
A
#
# COMPACT_ATOMS: atom_id res chain seq x y z
N MET A 1 9.85 17.78 -0.58
CA MET A 1 8.72 17.28 0.23
C MET A 1 9.10 15.96 0.86
N LYS A 2 8.53 15.66 2.01
CA LYS A 2 8.68 14.37 2.69
C LYS A 2 7.49 13.47 2.34
N ILE A 3 7.75 12.37 1.65
CA ILE A 3 6.68 11.53 1.07
C ILE A 3 6.77 10.10 1.58
N ALA A 4 5.65 9.57 2.08
CA ALA A 4 5.48 8.16 2.36
C ALA A 4 5.06 7.42 1.07
N VAL A 5 5.83 6.43 0.62
CA VAL A 5 5.57 5.69 -0.62
C VAL A 5 5.12 4.29 -0.29
N LEU A 6 3.89 3.91 -0.67
CA LEU A 6 3.42 2.53 -0.56
C LEU A 6 4.01 1.69 -1.71
N VAL A 7 4.73 0.63 -1.35
CA VAL A 7 5.37 -0.29 -2.29
C VAL A 7 4.83 -1.71 -2.11
N SER A 8 4.65 -2.43 -3.21
CA SER A 8 4.02 -3.76 -3.21
C SER A 8 4.86 -4.87 -3.85
N GLY A 9 6.06 -4.56 -4.32
CA GLY A 9 6.87 -5.47 -5.14
C GLY A 9 6.55 -5.42 -6.64
N GLY A 10 5.44 -4.79 -7.02
CA GLY A 10 5.05 -4.62 -8.43
C GLY A 10 5.80 -3.48 -9.13
N VAL A 11 5.81 -3.52 -10.46
CA VAL A 11 6.50 -2.55 -11.34
C VAL A 11 6.01 -1.12 -11.09
N ASP A 12 4.70 -0.90 -10.99
CA ASP A 12 4.12 0.44 -10.89
C ASP A 12 4.58 1.18 -9.63
N SER A 13 4.57 0.51 -8.48
CA SER A 13 5.04 1.11 -7.22
C SER A 13 6.54 1.39 -7.22
N SER A 14 7.33 0.55 -7.90
CA SER A 14 8.77 0.73 -8.07
C SER A 14 9.08 1.94 -8.97
N VAL A 15 8.32 2.12 -10.05
CA VAL A 15 8.44 3.28 -10.94
C VAL A 15 8.06 4.58 -10.23
N VAL A 16 7.01 4.56 -9.39
CA VAL A 16 6.64 5.73 -8.57
C VAL A 16 7.78 6.12 -7.65
N LEU A 17 8.39 5.14 -6.94
CA LEU A 17 9.52 5.39 -6.05
C LEU A 17 10.70 6.01 -6.82
N ALA A 18 11.11 5.42 -7.95
CA ALA A 18 12.19 5.92 -8.78
C ALA A 18 11.95 7.37 -9.24
N ARG A 19 10.74 7.65 -9.74
CA ARG A 19 10.35 8.99 -10.21
C ARG A 19 10.39 10.04 -9.09
N LEU A 20 9.97 9.69 -7.89
CA LEU A 20 10.00 10.61 -6.76
C LEU A 20 11.42 10.88 -6.27
N VAL A 21 12.31 9.88 -6.34
CA VAL A 21 13.76 10.06 -6.08
C VAL A 21 14.37 11.02 -7.11
N GLU A 22 14.10 10.83 -8.41
CA GLU A 22 14.58 11.72 -9.48
C GLU A 22 14.12 13.17 -9.29
N GLN A 23 12.95 13.38 -8.71
CA GLN A 23 12.41 14.70 -8.38
C GLN A 23 13.02 15.32 -7.11
N GLY A 24 13.90 14.61 -6.42
CA GLY A 24 14.62 15.10 -5.24
C GLY A 24 13.78 15.17 -3.96
N HIS A 25 12.76 14.32 -3.83
CA HIS A 25 11.96 14.23 -2.61
C HIS A 25 12.63 13.36 -1.53
N GLU A 26 12.36 13.68 -0.27
CA GLU A 26 12.73 12.84 0.86
C GLU A 26 11.68 11.73 1.00
N LEU A 27 12.10 10.48 0.80
CA LEU A 27 11.19 9.35 0.76
C LEU A 27 11.38 8.39 1.93
N THR A 28 10.26 7.79 2.36
CA THR A 28 10.25 6.57 3.15
C THR A 28 9.29 5.59 2.47
N ALA A 29 9.78 4.42 2.13
CA ALA A 29 8.99 3.34 1.55
C ALA A 29 8.30 2.52 2.64
N PHE A 30 7.05 2.14 2.40
CA PHE A 30 6.25 1.31 3.30
C PHE A 30 5.71 0.10 2.56
N TYR A 31 6.02 -1.09 3.06
CA TYR A 31 5.42 -2.34 2.61
C TYR A 31 4.39 -2.79 3.63
N LEU A 32 3.13 -2.90 3.21
CA LEU A 32 2.04 -3.35 4.07
C LEU A 32 1.97 -4.87 4.05
N LYS A 33 2.35 -5.52 5.14
CA LYS A 33 2.25 -6.97 5.29
C LYS A 33 0.83 -7.34 5.70
N ILE A 34 0.05 -7.86 4.75
CA ILE A 34 -1.37 -8.20 4.93
C ILE A 34 -1.62 -9.72 5.01
N TRP A 35 -0.64 -10.55 4.65
CA TRP A 35 -0.76 -12.00 4.61
C TRP A 35 -0.71 -12.62 6.01
N LEU A 36 -1.59 -13.58 6.28
CA LEU A 36 -1.61 -14.37 7.50
C LEU A 36 -0.58 -15.50 7.36
N GLU A 37 0.44 -15.51 8.22
CA GLU A 37 1.53 -16.49 8.18
C GLU A 37 1.05 -17.91 8.47
N ASP A 38 0.10 -18.07 9.40
CA ASP A 38 -0.32 -19.36 9.93
C ASP A 38 -1.24 -20.17 9.01
N GLU A 39 -1.98 -19.52 8.11
CA GLU A 39 -2.95 -20.19 7.25
C GLU A 39 -2.38 -20.70 5.93
N LEU A 40 -1.20 -20.21 5.52
CA LEU A 40 -0.58 -20.52 4.23
C LEU A 40 0.77 -21.23 4.34
N SER A 41 1.31 -21.38 5.54
CA SER A 41 2.61 -22.02 5.77
C SER A 41 2.70 -23.48 5.26
N PHE A 42 1.55 -24.15 5.13
CA PHE A 42 1.47 -25.52 4.59
C PHE A 42 1.44 -25.59 3.04
N LEU A 43 1.30 -24.46 2.36
CA LEU A 43 1.26 -24.39 0.89
C LEU A 43 2.64 -24.24 0.24
N GLY A 44 3.71 -24.15 1.04
CA GLY A 44 5.08 -23.93 0.55
C GLY A 44 5.45 -22.44 0.48
N ASP A 45 6.11 -22.01 -0.59
CA ASP A 45 6.68 -20.68 -0.74
C ASP A 45 5.64 -19.57 -0.49
N CYS A 46 5.93 -18.68 0.47
CA CYS A 46 5.06 -17.55 0.80
C CYS A 46 5.25 -16.44 -0.24
N PRO A 47 4.23 -16.11 -1.06
CA PRO A 47 4.37 -15.11 -2.15
C PRO A 47 4.87 -13.74 -1.67
N TRP A 48 4.59 -13.38 -0.42
CA TRP A 48 5.01 -12.09 0.14
C TRP A 48 6.53 -11.99 0.38
N GLU A 49 7.25 -13.11 0.51
CA GLU A 49 8.72 -13.10 0.71
C GLU A 49 9.43 -12.68 -0.56
N GLU A 50 8.95 -13.13 -1.73
CA GLU A 50 9.47 -12.70 -3.02
C GLU A 50 9.18 -11.22 -3.26
N ASP A 51 7.94 -10.78 -3.04
CA ASP A 51 7.57 -9.38 -3.16
C ASP A 51 8.42 -8.48 -2.27
N LEU A 52 8.63 -8.89 -1.01
CA LEU A 52 9.44 -8.14 -0.07
C LEU A 52 10.93 -8.11 -0.48
N ALA A 53 11.44 -9.19 -1.07
CA ALA A 53 12.80 -9.23 -1.59
C ALA A 53 12.98 -8.23 -2.74
N PHE A 54 12.02 -8.15 -3.68
CA PHE A 54 12.03 -7.14 -4.74
C PHE A 54 11.93 -5.72 -4.18
N VAL A 55 11.04 -5.48 -3.22
CA VAL A 55 10.91 -4.17 -2.57
C VAL A 55 12.22 -3.75 -1.92
N ARG A 56 12.89 -4.66 -1.19
CA ARG A 56 14.19 -4.38 -0.57
C ARG A 56 15.24 -4.01 -1.60
N ALA A 57 15.36 -4.81 -2.67
CA ALA A 57 16.32 -4.55 -3.73
C ALA A 57 16.11 -3.17 -4.39
N VAL A 58 14.87 -2.80 -4.68
CA VAL A 58 14.54 -1.48 -5.25
C VAL A 58 14.86 -0.35 -4.26
N CYS A 59 14.48 -0.50 -2.98
CA CYS A 59 14.77 0.52 -1.97
C CYS A 59 16.28 0.69 -1.73
N GLU A 60 17.06 -0.39 -1.73
CA GLU A 60 18.51 -0.36 -1.63
C GLU A 60 19.13 0.35 -2.83
N GLN A 61 18.68 0.04 -4.05
CA GLN A 61 19.17 0.67 -5.28
C GLN A 61 19.04 2.19 -5.25
N PHE A 62 17.95 2.70 -4.69
CA PHE A 62 17.67 4.14 -4.60
C PHE A 62 18.03 4.77 -3.26
N ALA A 63 18.65 4.01 -2.34
CA ALA A 63 18.99 4.44 -0.98
C ALA A 63 17.77 5.03 -0.21
N VAL A 64 16.56 4.45 -0.42
CA VAL A 64 15.33 4.83 0.27
C VAL A 64 15.10 3.90 1.47
N PRO A 65 14.91 4.44 2.69
CA PRO A 65 14.58 3.62 3.84
C PRO A 65 13.25 2.90 3.65
N LEU A 66 13.23 1.59 3.98
CA LEU A 66 12.05 0.73 3.90
C LEU A 66 11.56 0.37 5.29
N GLU A 67 10.26 0.45 5.48
CA GLU A 67 9.56 -0.02 6.67
C GLU A 67 8.49 -1.04 6.30
N VAL A 68 8.49 -2.18 6.99
CA VAL A 68 7.47 -3.22 6.86
C VAL A 68 6.43 -3.01 7.95
N VAL A 69 5.19 -2.73 7.57
CA VAL A 69 4.10 -2.44 8.50
C VAL A 69 3.17 -3.65 8.57
N PRO A 70 3.05 -4.32 9.73
CA PRO A 70 2.11 -5.41 9.91
C PRO A 70 0.68 -4.88 9.92
N MET A 71 -0.14 -5.35 8.98
CA MET A 71 -1.55 -4.98 8.79
C MET A 71 -2.47 -6.21 8.69
N GLN A 72 -1.98 -7.37 9.12
CA GLN A 72 -2.72 -8.65 9.01
C GLN A 72 -4.05 -8.59 9.75
N LYS A 73 -4.03 -8.05 10.98
CA LYS A 73 -5.23 -7.94 11.82
C LYS A 73 -6.27 -7.02 11.18
N GLU A 74 -5.87 -5.83 10.77
CA GLU A 74 -6.75 -4.85 10.12
C GLU A 74 -7.31 -5.40 8.81
N TYR A 75 -6.49 -6.10 8.03
CA TYR A 75 -6.92 -6.72 6.79
C TYR A 75 -7.95 -7.82 7.04
N HIS A 76 -7.70 -8.71 7.99
CA HIS A 76 -8.64 -9.76 8.35
C HIS A 76 -9.97 -9.20 8.84
N GLU A 77 -9.95 -8.27 9.77
CA GLU A 77 -11.16 -7.69 10.38
C GLU A 77 -11.99 -6.87 9.37
N ARG A 78 -11.32 -6.07 8.54
CA ARG A 78 -11.99 -5.10 7.64
C ARG A 78 -12.30 -5.68 6.26
N ILE A 79 -11.48 -6.58 5.74
CA ILE A 79 -11.61 -7.09 4.38
C ILE A 79 -12.10 -8.54 4.35
N VAL A 80 -11.39 -9.45 5.01
CA VAL A 80 -11.72 -10.89 4.95
C VAL A 80 -13.09 -11.16 5.56
N ALA A 81 -13.33 -10.69 6.78
CA ALA A 81 -14.62 -10.89 7.47
C ALA A 81 -15.78 -10.31 6.67
N TYR A 82 -15.64 -9.12 6.11
CA TYR A 82 -16.64 -8.52 5.24
C TYR A 82 -16.87 -9.35 3.97
N THR A 83 -15.80 -9.72 3.28
CA THR A 83 -15.86 -10.54 2.04
C THR A 83 -16.60 -11.84 2.27
N VAL A 84 -16.27 -12.57 3.35
CA VAL A 84 -16.96 -13.81 3.72
C VAL A 84 -18.44 -13.57 4.02
N SER A 85 -18.77 -12.50 4.76
CA SER A 85 -20.18 -12.19 5.09
C SER A 85 -21.01 -11.88 3.84
N GLN A 86 -20.46 -11.12 2.88
CA GLN A 86 -21.12 -10.79 1.63
C GLN A 86 -21.28 -12.01 0.71
N ALA A 87 -20.24 -12.85 0.63
CA ALA A 87 -20.31 -14.10 -0.13
C ALA A 87 -21.41 -15.05 0.42
N ARG A 88 -21.52 -15.17 1.75
CA ARG A 88 -22.59 -15.93 2.40
C ARG A 88 -23.99 -15.36 2.13
N ALA A 89 -24.10 -14.05 1.93
CA ALA A 89 -25.34 -13.38 1.56
C ALA A 89 -25.66 -13.49 0.04
N GLY A 90 -24.85 -14.19 -0.74
CA GLY A 90 -25.03 -14.37 -2.19
C GLY A 90 -24.54 -13.19 -3.03
N CYS A 91 -23.78 -12.26 -2.44
CA CYS A 91 -23.16 -11.13 -3.14
C CYS A 91 -21.77 -11.49 -3.67
N THR A 92 -21.31 -10.73 -4.67
CA THR A 92 -19.92 -10.83 -5.16
C THR A 92 -19.16 -9.58 -4.73
N PRO A 93 -18.45 -9.61 -3.57
CA PRO A 93 -17.70 -8.47 -3.08
C PRO A 93 -16.43 -8.26 -3.89
N SER A 94 -15.91 -7.02 -3.89
CA SER A 94 -14.62 -6.67 -4.47
C SER A 94 -13.61 -6.33 -3.36
N PRO A 95 -12.80 -7.30 -2.90
CA PRO A 95 -11.84 -7.07 -1.83
C PRO A 95 -10.75 -6.04 -2.20
N ASP A 96 -10.40 -5.91 -3.48
CA ASP A 96 -9.38 -4.94 -3.94
C ASP A 96 -9.82 -3.49 -3.72
N VAL A 97 -11.08 -3.17 -4.03
CA VAL A 97 -11.65 -1.82 -3.78
C VAL A 97 -11.67 -1.53 -2.29
N LEU A 98 -12.08 -2.50 -1.48
CA LEU A 98 -12.13 -2.36 -0.03
C LEU A 98 -10.72 -2.24 0.58
N CYS A 99 -9.74 -2.99 0.08
CA CYS A 99 -8.34 -2.89 0.49
C CYS A 99 -7.80 -1.47 0.25
N ASN A 100 -8.07 -0.89 -0.91
CA ASN A 100 -7.67 0.49 -1.18
C ASN A 100 -8.29 1.46 -0.17
N GLN A 101 -9.61 1.35 0.09
CA GLN A 101 -10.33 2.27 0.97
C GLN A 101 -9.96 2.10 2.44
N TYR A 102 -9.97 0.86 2.96
CA TYR A 102 -9.89 0.61 4.40
C TYR A 102 -8.48 0.31 4.91
N ILE A 103 -7.59 -0.17 4.06
CA ILE A 103 -6.21 -0.49 4.43
C ILE A 103 -5.25 0.60 3.94
N LYS A 104 -5.11 0.80 2.62
CA LYS A 104 -4.12 1.73 2.06
C LYS A 104 -4.44 3.19 2.37
N PHE A 105 -5.70 3.60 2.28
CA PHE A 105 -6.16 4.96 2.57
C PHE A 105 -6.95 5.08 3.89
N GLY A 106 -6.98 4.04 4.69
CA GLY A 106 -7.57 3.98 6.02
C GLY A 106 -6.53 3.65 7.09
N ALA A 107 -6.39 2.38 7.44
CA ALA A 107 -5.52 1.90 8.52
C ALA A 107 -4.06 2.38 8.41
N PHE A 108 -3.52 2.52 7.20
CA PHE A 108 -2.18 3.05 6.99
C PHE A 108 -2.06 4.53 7.40
N PHE A 109 -3.08 5.35 7.12
CA PHE A 109 -3.09 6.75 7.60
C PHE A 109 -3.18 6.82 9.12
N ASP A 110 -4.03 5.97 9.73
CA ASP A 110 -4.12 5.87 11.19
C ASP A 110 -2.75 5.49 11.79
N TYR A 111 -2.04 4.55 11.15
CA TYR A 111 -0.68 4.15 11.53
C TYR A 111 0.32 5.31 11.43
N LEU A 112 0.32 6.07 10.34
CA LEU A 112 1.21 7.22 10.18
C LEU A 112 0.95 8.28 11.25
N GLN A 113 -0.31 8.59 11.55
CA GLN A 113 -0.68 9.53 12.61
C GLN A 113 -0.22 9.05 13.99
N ALA A 114 -0.45 7.77 14.30
CA ALA A 114 -0.03 7.18 15.58
C ALA A 114 1.49 7.13 15.74
N SER A 115 2.24 7.04 14.65
CA SER A 115 3.72 7.05 14.67
C SER A 115 4.32 8.41 15.03
N GLY A 116 3.54 9.48 15.05
CA GLY A 116 4.00 10.85 15.28
C GLY A 116 4.90 11.43 14.18
N ARG A 117 5.09 10.70 13.08
CA ARG A 117 5.88 11.17 11.93
C ARG A 117 5.01 11.99 10.98
N VAL A 118 5.58 13.08 10.50
CA VAL A 118 4.90 13.99 9.57
C VAL A 118 5.39 13.73 8.15
N PHE A 119 4.46 13.43 7.25
CA PHE A 119 4.68 13.35 5.82
C PHE A 119 3.78 14.37 5.13
N ASP A 120 4.32 15.02 4.09
CA ASP A 120 3.56 15.99 3.30
C ASP A 120 2.52 15.32 2.42
N LYS A 121 2.86 14.12 1.91
CA LYS A 121 2.01 13.32 1.01
C LYS A 121 2.24 11.83 1.18
N VAL A 122 1.25 11.05 0.72
CA VAL A 122 1.36 9.60 0.49
C VAL A 122 1.30 9.36 -1.02
N ALA A 123 2.21 8.54 -1.53
CA ALA A 123 2.25 8.12 -2.92
C ALA A 123 1.99 6.62 -3.06
N THR A 124 1.31 6.24 -4.13
CA THR A 124 0.96 4.85 -4.45
C THR A 124 1.11 4.60 -5.94
N GLY A 125 1.24 3.33 -6.35
CA GLY A 125 1.30 2.90 -7.76
C GLY A 125 -0.05 2.84 -8.47
N HIS A 126 -1.08 3.55 -8.01
CA HIS A 126 -2.38 3.57 -8.69
C HIS A 126 -2.37 4.48 -9.91
N TYR A 127 -3.09 4.04 -10.96
CA TYR A 127 -3.36 4.88 -12.14
C TYR A 127 -4.46 5.89 -11.82
N ALA A 128 -4.10 7.16 -11.85
CA ALA A 128 -5.05 8.24 -11.67
C ALA A 128 -4.61 9.47 -12.46
N GLN A 129 -5.56 10.22 -12.97
CA GLN A 129 -5.31 11.51 -13.59
C GLN A 129 -6.15 12.58 -12.88
N VAL A 130 -5.56 13.76 -12.71
CA VAL A 130 -6.24 14.91 -12.16
C VAL A 130 -6.10 16.09 -13.10
N ALA A 131 -7.13 16.93 -13.17
CA ALA A 131 -7.04 18.21 -13.86
C ALA A 131 -7.17 19.35 -12.85
N GLN A 132 -6.40 20.41 -13.03
CA GLN A 132 -6.59 21.61 -12.24
C GLN A 132 -7.77 22.42 -12.79
N ARG A 133 -8.77 22.71 -11.96
CA ARG A 133 -9.92 23.58 -12.25
C ARG A 133 -10.05 24.64 -11.14
N GLY A 134 -9.39 25.77 -11.32
CA GLY A 134 -9.26 26.78 -10.27
C GLY A 134 -8.44 26.24 -9.09
N GLU A 135 -9.02 26.24 -7.90
CA GLU A 135 -8.40 25.70 -6.68
C GLU A 135 -8.67 24.20 -6.44
N ARG A 136 -9.42 23.54 -7.34
CA ARG A 136 -9.80 22.13 -7.20
C ARG A 136 -9.00 21.26 -8.17
N TYR A 137 -8.80 20.01 -7.75
CA TYR A 137 -8.10 18.97 -8.52
C TYR A 137 -9.00 17.73 -8.68
N PRO A 138 -10.06 17.81 -9.52
CA PRO A 138 -10.93 16.67 -9.75
C PRO A 138 -10.19 15.51 -10.41
N LEU A 139 -10.53 14.28 -9.99
CA LEU A 139 -10.12 13.07 -10.70
C LEU A 139 -10.81 13.04 -12.07
N LEU A 140 -10.03 12.66 -13.08
CA LEU A 140 -10.54 12.39 -14.43
C LEU A 140 -10.92 10.91 -14.52
N MET A 141 -12.09 10.62 -15.09
CA MET A 141 -12.52 9.28 -15.46
C MET A 141 -12.05 8.95 -16.88
#